data_0521c5ba720705d6ca021bc7bb18e358
#
_entry.id   0521c5ba720705d6ca021bc7bb18e358
#
_cell.length_a   1.000
_cell.length_b   1.000
_cell.length_c   1.000
_cell.angle_alpha   90.00
_cell.angle_beta   90.00
_cell.angle_gamma   90.00
#
_symmetry.space_group_name_H-M   'P 1'
#
loop_
_entity.id
_entity.type
_entity.pdbx_description
1 polymer ?
#
loop_
_entity_poly.entity_id
_entity_poly.type
_entity_poly.pdbx_seq_one_letter_code
_entity_poly.pdbx_strand_id
1 'polypeptide(L)'
;MSGDTNLENILDNKNAIVPKEIELTNASNNFTYNAPADSVSIIRLKTGNGGSKAYISGYEDGTFRPDNTITRAEAAAIIARCSSDFDENKTYSSNFTDVSGDEWYANYVGYATEKGYISGYDGGPFKADIDITRGELAVILSKYGSFDGDGICTEFSDVPNDYYATGYIKSLYDENIVSGYEDGTFKPDNSVT
;
A
#
# COMPACT_ATOMS: atom_id res chain seq x y z
N MET A 1 18.17 -6.06 28.89
CA MET A 1 17.54 -4.72 29.02
C MET A 1 16.44 -4.66 27.97
N SER A 2 15.21 -4.78 28.41
CA SER A 2 14.00 -4.72 27.57
C SER A 2 13.71 -3.25 27.28
N GLY A 3 13.84 -2.84 26.03
CA GLY A 3 13.39 -1.54 25.58
C GLY A 3 11.89 -1.57 25.32
N ASP A 4 11.13 -0.94 26.20
CA ASP A 4 9.70 -0.71 26.07
C ASP A 4 9.50 0.38 25.00
N THR A 5 9.07 0.00 23.81
CA THR A 5 8.72 0.96 22.75
C THR A 5 7.20 1.09 22.68
N ASN A 6 6.61 1.74 23.67
CA ASN A 6 5.27 2.29 23.56
C ASN A 6 5.34 3.53 22.64
N LEU A 7 5.01 3.35 21.37
CA LEU A 7 4.71 4.45 20.47
C LEU A 7 3.24 4.82 20.65
N GLU A 8 2.94 5.63 21.66
CA GLU A 8 1.64 6.30 21.77
C GLU A 8 1.57 7.42 20.74
N ASN A 9 0.64 7.31 19.78
CA ASN A 9 0.20 8.41 18.95
C ASN A 9 -0.54 9.43 19.82
N ILE A 10 0.13 10.51 20.17
CA ILE A 10 -0.51 11.65 20.84
C ILE A 10 -1.23 12.46 19.76
N LEU A 11 -2.56 12.35 19.75
CA LEU A 11 -3.52 13.02 18.85
C LEU A 11 -3.56 14.57 18.94
N ASP A 12 -2.68 15.20 19.73
CA ASP A 12 -2.72 16.65 19.99
C ASP A 12 -1.76 17.49 19.13
N ASN A 13 -1.08 16.90 18.16
CA ASN A 13 -0.22 17.69 17.27
C ASN A 13 -0.37 17.23 15.81
N LYS A 14 -1.31 17.84 15.10
CA LYS A 14 -1.65 17.54 13.68
C LYS A 14 -0.49 17.77 12.68
N ASN A 15 0.68 18.17 13.14
CA ASN A 15 1.85 18.47 12.31
C ASN A 15 3.01 17.50 12.50
N ALA A 16 2.81 16.34 13.12
CA ALA A 16 3.90 15.44 13.51
C ALA A 16 3.92 14.07 12.82
N ILE A 17 3.30 13.91 11.66
CA ILE A 17 3.55 12.72 10.85
C ILE A 17 4.73 13.00 9.95
N VAL A 18 5.92 13.05 10.55
CA VAL A 18 7.17 12.92 9.82
C VAL A 18 7.40 11.42 9.67
N PRO A 19 7.68 10.90 8.45
CA PRO A 19 8.12 9.53 8.29
C PRO A 19 9.29 9.26 9.21
N LYS A 20 9.09 8.44 10.24
CA LYS A 20 10.14 8.08 11.16
C LYS A 20 10.78 6.80 10.65
N GLU A 21 11.97 6.92 10.09
CA GLU A 21 12.80 5.77 9.77
C GLU A 21 13.28 5.14 11.10
N ILE A 22 12.85 3.91 11.36
CA ILE A 22 13.31 3.15 12.53
C ILE A 22 14.22 2.04 12.00
N GLU A 23 15.51 2.16 12.24
CA GLU A 23 16.45 1.10 11.92
C GLU A 23 16.41 0.04 13.03
N LEU A 24 15.88 -1.15 12.71
CA LEU A 24 15.90 -2.30 13.60
C LEU A 24 17.20 -3.09 13.38
N THR A 25 18.22 -2.82 14.15
CA THR A 25 19.55 -3.44 14.00
C THR A 25 19.63 -4.92 14.37
N ASN A 26 18.58 -5.50 14.96
CA ASN A 26 18.52 -6.90 15.39
C ASN A 26 17.13 -7.52 15.13
N ALA A 27 16.54 -7.29 13.96
CA ALA A 27 15.29 -7.94 13.60
C ALA A 27 15.50 -9.45 13.50
N SER A 28 14.85 -10.23 14.38
CA SER A 28 14.70 -11.66 14.21
C SER A 28 13.72 -11.93 13.06
N ASN A 29 13.68 -13.17 12.55
CA ASN A 29 12.82 -13.57 11.44
C ASN A 29 11.30 -13.40 11.71
N ASN A 30 10.94 -13.01 12.92
CA ASN A 30 9.56 -12.72 13.32
C ASN A 30 9.52 -11.42 14.10
N PHE A 31 8.80 -10.43 13.61
CA PHE A 31 8.43 -9.24 14.36
C PHE A 31 6.95 -8.92 14.11
N THR A 32 6.31 -8.33 15.09
CA THR A 32 4.91 -7.91 14.99
C THR A 32 4.87 -6.38 14.87
N TYR A 33 4.16 -5.87 13.90
CA TYR A 33 3.89 -4.44 13.72
C TYR A 33 2.39 -4.21 13.65
N ASN A 34 1.88 -3.36 14.53
CA ASN A 34 0.48 -2.94 14.51
C ASN A 34 0.37 -1.62 13.75
N ALA A 35 -0.14 -1.68 12.53
CA ALA A 35 -0.42 -0.47 11.75
C ALA A 35 -1.68 0.23 12.29
N PRO A 36 -1.69 1.56 12.43
CA PRO A 36 -2.91 2.30 12.74
C PRO A 36 -4.00 2.09 11.68
N ALA A 37 -5.28 2.12 12.07
CA ALA A 37 -6.41 1.83 11.19
C ALA A 37 -6.50 2.74 9.95
N ASP A 38 -6.03 3.98 10.05
CA ASP A 38 -6.11 5.01 8.99
C ASP A 38 -4.78 5.19 8.23
N SER A 39 -3.81 4.28 8.40
CA SER A 39 -2.49 4.43 7.80
C SER A 39 -2.14 3.27 6.87
N VAL A 40 -1.35 3.57 5.84
CA VAL A 40 -0.62 2.57 5.06
C VAL A 40 0.79 2.48 5.62
N SER A 41 1.15 1.30 6.12
CA SER A 41 2.51 1.05 6.59
C SER A 41 3.21 0.10 5.62
N ILE A 42 4.34 0.54 5.08
CA ILE A 42 5.18 -0.28 4.22
C ILE A 42 6.40 -0.67 5.02
N ILE A 43 6.53 -1.97 5.32
CA ILE A 43 7.66 -2.52 6.03
C ILE A 43 8.61 -3.15 5.01
N ARG A 44 9.84 -2.65 4.94
CA ARG A 44 10.89 -3.25 4.14
C ARG A 44 11.91 -3.93 5.01
N LEU A 45 12.06 -5.23 4.84
CA LEU A 45 13.16 -6.00 5.42
C LEU A 45 14.35 -5.93 4.48
N LYS A 46 15.44 -5.29 4.93
CA LYS A 46 16.69 -5.19 4.19
C LYS A 46 17.62 -6.33 4.60
N THR A 47 17.83 -7.28 3.71
CA THR A 47 18.87 -8.29 3.87
C THR A 47 20.08 -7.86 3.03
N GLY A 48 21.07 -7.19 3.66
CA GLY A 48 22.33 -6.83 3.01
C GLY A 48 22.56 -5.34 2.73
N ASN A 49 23.80 -4.96 2.42
CA ASN A 49 24.35 -3.61 2.26
C ASN A 49 23.88 -2.87 0.98
N GLY A 50 22.60 -2.60 0.82
CA GLY A 50 22.10 -1.73 -0.25
C GLY A 50 21.61 -0.40 0.32
N GLY A 51 21.97 0.74 -0.28
CA GLY A 51 21.51 2.07 0.12
C GLY A 51 19.99 2.15 0.27
N SER A 52 19.50 2.94 1.21
CA SER A 52 18.07 3.18 1.40
C SER A 52 17.53 3.92 0.16
N LYS A 53 16.61 3.31 -0.56
CA LYS A 53 15.91 3.97 -1.67
C LYS A 53 14.58 4.52 -1.14
N ALA A 54 14.31 5.79 -1.39
CA ALA A 54 13.02 6.37 -1.00
C ALA A 54 11.88 5.75 -1.81
N TYR A 55 10.85 5.26 -1.13
CA TYR A 55 9.64 4.70 -1.78
C TYR A 55 8.61 5.78 -2.07
N ILE A 56 8.57 6.80 -1.22
CA ILE A 56 7.68 7.93 -1.29
C ILE A 56 8.54 9.17 -1.45
N SER A 57 8.19 10.01 -2.40
CA SER A 57 8.75 11.34 -2.58
C SER A 57 7.68 12.38 -2.31
N GLY A 58 8.06 13.55 -1.78
CA GLY A 58 7.16 14.68 -1.67
C GLY A 58 6.83 15.31 -3.03
N TYR A 59 6.01 16.35 -3.00
CA TYR A 59 5.64 17.14 -4.17
C TYR A 59 6.78 18.07 -4.58
N GLU A 60 6.74 18.57 -5.83
CA GLU A 60 7.76 19.49 -6.38
C GLU A 60 7.93 20.77 -5.57
N ASP A 61 6.89 21.20 -4.85
CA ASP A 61 6.91 22.37 -3.96
C ASP A 61 7.59 22.09 -2.60
N GLY A 62 8.14 20.90 -2.40
CA GLY A 62 8.81 20.48 -1.18
C GLY A 62 7.86 20.08 -0.04
N THR A 63 6.55 19.97 -0.29
CA THR A 63 5.56 19.51 0.70
C THR A 63 5.37 18.00 0.64
N PHE A 64 4.88 17.39 1.72
CA PHE A 64 4.53 15.96 1.76
C PHE A 64 3.02 15.71 1.74
N ARG A 65 2.22 16.62 2.32
CA ARG A 65 0.74 16.59 2.35
C ARG A 65 0.18 15.28 2.89
N PRO A 66 0.46 14.92 4.15
CA PRO A 66 0.12 13.61 4.71
C PRO A 66 -1.39 13.33 4.79
N ASP A 67 -2.22 14.36 4.79
CA ASP A 67 -3.68 14.24 4.87
C ASP A 67 -4.36 14.12 3.48
N ASN A 68 -3.58 14.19 2.40
CA ASN A 68 -4.14 14.02 1.06
C ASN A 68 -4.38 12.55 0.77
N THR A 69 -5.44 12.27 0.01
CA THR A 69 -5.66 10.94 -0.57
C THR A 69 -4.57 10.61 -1.57
N ILE A 70 -4.26 9.33 -1.72
CA ILE A 70 -3.35 8.84 -2.76
C ILE A 70 -4.13 8.34 -3.97
N THR A 71 -3.59 8.62 -5.15
CA THR A 71 -4.17 8.16 -6.40
C THR A 71 -3.76 6.73 -6.72
N ARG A 72 -4.45 6.09 -7.66
CA ARG A 72 -4.11 4.76 -8.15
C ARG A 72 -2.71 4.74 -8.80
N ALA A 73 -2.32 5.81 -9.48
CA ALA A 73 -0.97 5.96 -10.04
C ALA A 73 0.11 6.02 -8.94
N GLU A 74 -0.15 6.79 -7.88
CA GLU A 74 0.78 6.88 -6.74
C GLU A 74 0.91 5.54 -6.02
N ALA A 75 -0.19 4.81 -5.81
CA ALA A 75 -0.15 3.46 -5.26
C ALA A 75 0.68 2.50 -6.12
N ALA A 76 0.52 2.53 -7.44
CA ALA A 76 1.33 1.72 -8.36
C ALA A 76 2.81 2.09 -8.28
N ALA A 77 3.14 3.38 -8.17
CA ALA A 77 4.52 3.83 -8.02
C ALA A 77 5.15 3.38 -6.69
N ILE A 78 4.40 3.43 -5.59
CA ILE A 78 4.86 2.95 -4.28
C ILE A 78 5.18 1.45 -4.35
N ILE A 79 4.26 0.63 -4.87
CA ILE A 79 4.44 -0.82 -4.98
C ILE A 79 5.64 -1.17 -5.87
N ALA A 80 5.79 -0.50 -7.02
CA ALA A 80 6.94 -0.72 -7.90
C ALA A 80 8.26 -0.37 -7.20
N ARG A 81 8.33 0.79 -6.53
CA ARG A 81 9.54 1.21 -5.80
C ARG A 81 9.88 0.32 -4.60
N CYS A 82 8.88 -0.30 -3.98
CA CYS A 82 9.08 -1.29 -2.92
C CYS A 82 9.60 -2.63 -3.43
N SER A 83 9.41 -2.92 -4.72
CA SER A 83 9.82 -4.18 -5.33
C SER A 83 11.32 -4.22 -5.59
N SER A 84 11.98 -5.28 -5.15
CA SER A 84 13.44 -5.41 -5.29
C SER A 84 13.91 -5.65 -6.72
N ASP A 85 13.02 -6.10 -7.59
CA ASP A 85 13.25 -6.42 -8.99
C ASP A 85 12.73 -5.36 -9.97
N PHE A 86 12.23 -4.22 -9.46
CA PHE A 86 11.91 -3.07 -10.28
C PHE A 86 13.20 -2.36 -10.74
N ASP A 87 13.40 -2.30 -12.04
CA ASP A 87 14.54 -1.60 -12.66
C ASP A 87 14.03 -0.32 -13.35
N GLU A 88 14.41 0.84 -12.85
CA GLU A 88 14.03 2.14 -13.40
C GLU A 88 14.54 2.38 -14.81
N ASN A 89 15.60 1.67 -15.23
CA ASN A 89 16.19 1.78 -16.58
C ASN A 89 15.49 0.88 -17.60
N LYS A 90 14.63 -0.03 -17.15
CA LYS A 90 13.81 -0.88 -18.01
C LYS A 90 12.49 -0.19 -18.30
N THR A 91 12.02 -0.27 -19.54
CA THR A 91 10.68 0.19 -19.92
C THR A 91 9.70 -0.95 -19.71
N TYR A 92 8.67 -0.68 -18.93
CA TYR A 92 7.51 -1.55 -18.74
C TYR A 92 6.29 -0.91 -19.40
N SER A 93 5.42 -1.71 -19.97
CA SER A 93 4.23 -1.20 -20.66
C SER A 93 2.97 -1.86 -20.13
N SER A 94 1.85 -1.16 -20.20
CA SER A 94 0.52 -1.69 -19.92
C SER A 94 -0.35 -1.58 -21.18
N ASN A 95 -1.45 -2.32 -21.19
CA ASN A 95 -2.44 -2.26 -22.26
C ASN A 95 -3.66 -1.38 -21.90
N PHE A 96 -3.54 -0.55 -20.86
CA PHE A 96 -4.62 0.34 -20.46
C PHE A 96 -4.83 1.46 -21.48
N THR A 97 -6.09 1.74 -21.81
CA THR A 97 -6.47 2.67 -22.88
C THR A 97 -6.19 4.13 -22.55
N ASP A 98 -6.05 4.44 -21.25
CA ASP A 98 -5.87 5.77 -20.68
C ASP A 98 -4.47 6.00 -20.07
N VAL A 99 -3.52 5.08 -20.31
CA VAL A 99 -2.12 5.23 -19.85
C VAL A 99 -1.23 5.48 -21.05
N SER A 100 -0.83 6.76 -21.24
CA SER A 100 0.17 7.12 -22.25
C SER A 100 1.57 6.82 -21.74
N GLY A 101 2.46 6.40 -22.64
CA GLY A 101 3.87 6.11 -22.29
C GLY A 101 4.66 7.31 -21.80
N ASP A 102 4.19 8.53 -22.06
CA ASP A 102 4.83 9.79 -21.64
C ASP A 102 4.44 10.22 -20.21
N GLU A 103 3.47 9.54 -19.61
CA GLU A 103 3.04 9.85 -18.25
C GLU A 103 4.08 9.42 -17.21
N TRP A 104 4.24 10.20 -16.15
CA TRP A 104 5.23 9.93 -15.10
C TRP A 104 5.03 8.57 -14.43
N TYR A 105 3.80 8.09 -14.38
CA TYR A 105 3.42 6.82 -13.76
C TYR A 105 3.46 5.63 -14.74
N ALA A 106 3.60 5.86 -16.05
CA ALA A 106 3.44 4.80 -17.05
C ALA A 106 4.33 3.58 -16.78
N ASN A 107 5.59 3.83 -16.44
CA ASN A 107 6.56 2.75 -16.17
C ASN A 107 6.22 1.96 -14.91
N TYR A 108 5.72 2.62 -13.86
CA TYR A 108 5.29 1.98 -12.62
C TYR A 108 4.03 1.14 -12.82
N VAL A 109 3.05 1.70 -13.54
CA VAL A 109 1.81 0.99 -13.91
C VAL A 109 2.12 -0.20 -14.81
N GLY A 110 3.01 -0.06 -15.79
CA GLY A 110 3.46 -1.15 -16.65
C GLY A 110 4.08 -2.28 -15.84
N TYR A 111 5.01 -1.97 -14.94
CA TYR A 111 5.63 -2.96 -14.05
C TYR A 111 4.60 -3.69 -13.18
N ALA A 112 3.76 -2.94 -12.47
CA ALA A 112 2.76 -3.53 -11.59
C ALA A 112 1.72 -4.38 -12.33
N THR A 113 1.45 -4.03 -13.61
CA THR A 113 0.60 -4.84 -14.52
C THR A 113 1.32 -6.12 -14.93
N GLU A 114 2.59 -6.06 -15.35
CA GLU A 114 3.40 -7.23 -15.73
C GLU A 114 3.48 -8.24 -14.57
N LYS A 115 3.58 -7.73 -13.34
CA LYS A 115 3.58 -8.56 -12.12
C LYS A 115 2.20 -9.06 -11.69
N GLY A 116 1.12 -8.56 -12.29
CA GLY A 116 -0.24 -8.92 -11.91
C GLY A 116 -0.72 -8.29 -10.60
N TYR A 117 0.00 -7.31 -10.06
CA TYR A 117 -0.38 -6.62 -8.83
C TYR A 117 -1.60 -5.74 -9.00
N ILE A 118 -1.72 -5.10 -10.17
CA ILE A 118 -2.82 -4.20 -10.51
C ILE A 118 -3.61 -4.72 -11.71
N SER A 119 -4.87 -4.31 -11.77
CA SER A 119 -5.76 -4.49 -12.91
C SER A 119 -6.49 -3.18 -13.22
N GLY A 120 -6.98 -3.06 -14.45
CA GLY A 120 -7.86 -1.97 -14.84
C GLY A 120 -9.33 -2.26 -14.50
N TYR A 121 -10.16 -1.29 -14.84
CA TYR A 121 -11.61 -1.42 -14.75
C TYR A 121 -12.19 -2.06 -16.03
N ASP A 122 -13.45 -2.45 -15.94
CA ASP A 122 -14.19 -2.95 -17.09
C ASP A 122 -14.13 -1.96 -18.25
N GLY A 123 -13.82 -2.46 -19.44
CA GLY A 123 -13.63 -1.65 -20.64
C GLY A 123 -12.21 -1.15 -20.87
N GLY A 124 -11.26 -1.46 -19.99
CA GLY A 124 -9.84 -1.31 -20.25
C GLY A 124 -9.12 -0.10 -19.65
N PRO A 125 -9.77 0.90 -18.98
CA PRO A 125 -9.04 2.00 -18.38
C PRO A 125 -8.40 1.63 -17.04
N PHE A 126 -7.29 2.28 -16.71
CA PHE A 126 -6.63 2.20 -15.39
C PHE A 126 -7.17 3.24 -14.41
N LYS A 127 -7.53 4.42 -14.91
CA LYS A 127 -7.98 5.59 -14.14
C LYS A 127 -6.92 6.05 -13.12
N ALA A 128 -5.78 6.44 -13.61
CA ALA A 128 -4.58 6.80 -12.85
C ALA A 128 -4.81 7.85 -11.76
N ASP A 129 -5.61 8.87 -12.06
CA ASP A 129 -5.78 10.08 -11.24
C ASP A 129 -6.91 9.97 -10.20
N ILE A 130 -7.66 8.87 -10.17
CA ILE A 130 -8.66 8.69 -9.11
C ILE A 130 -8.03 8.19 -7.82
N ASP A 131 -8.60 8.60 -6.70
CA ASP A 131 -8.20 8.13 -5.39
C ASP A 131 -8.38 6.61 -5.29
N ILE A 132 -7.38 5.92 -4.77
CA ILE A 132 -7.50 4.48 -4.54
C ILE A 132 -8.32 4.23 -3.28
N THR A 133 -9.22 3.25 -3.34
CA THR A 133 -9.98 2.83 -2.18
C THR A 133 -9.21 1.84 -1.32
N ARG A 134 -9.60 1.69 -0.05
CA ARG A 134 -9.01 0.71 0.87
C ARG A 134 -9.17 -0.72 0.36
N GLY A 135 -10.31 -1.04 -0.25
CA GLY A 135 -10.56 -2.34 -0.87
C GLY A 135 -9.64 -2.61 -2.06
N GLU A 136 -9.46 -1.62 -2.95
CA GLU A 136 -8.54 -1.75 -4.09
C GLU A 136 -7.09 -1.90 -3.63
N LEU A 137 -6.68 -1.11 -2.63
CA LEU A 137 -5.32 -1.23 -2.09
C LEU A 137 -5.11 -2.58 -1.41
N ALA A 138 -6.12 -3.14 -0.72
CA ALA A 138 -6.04 -4.48 -0.15
C ALA A 138 -5.77 -5.55 -1.23
N VAL A 139 -6.45 -5.46 -2.38
CA VAL A 139 -6.17 -6.35 -3.52
C VAL A 139 -4.71 -6.25 -3.98
N ILE A 140 -4.20 -5.02 -4.14
CA ILE A 140 -2.82 -4.78 -4.59
C ILE A 140 -1.81 -5.33 -3.58
N LEU A 141 -1.98 -5.03 -2.30
CA LEU A 141 -1.08 -5.50 -1.23
C LEU A 141 -1.08 -7.02 -1.10
N SER A 142 -2.25 -7.65 -1.21
CA SER A 142 -2.37 -9.11 -1.16
C SER A 142 -1.62 -9.77 -2.32
N LYS A 143 -1.82 -9.28 -3.54
CA LYS A 143 -1.09 -9.78 -4.70
C LYS A 143 0.41 -9.52 -4.64
N TYR A 144 0.83 -8.35 -4.17
CA TYR A 144 2.23 -8.01 -3.96
C TYR A 144 2.90 -8.94 -2.94
N GLY A 145 2.23 -9.22 -1.84
CA GLY A 145 2.69 -10.14 -0.78
C GLY A 145 2.53 -11.62 -1.14
N SER A 146 1.91 -11.94 -2.29
CA SER A 146 1.57 -13.33 -2.68
C SER A 146 0.66 -14.03 -1.67
N PHE A 147 -0.26 -13.27 -1.07
CA PHE A 147 -1.29 -13.82 -0.21
C PHE A 147 -2.46 -14.33 -1.04
N ASP A 148 -3.09 -15.38 -0.55
CA ASP A 148 -4.27 -15.94 -1.20
C ASP A 148 -5.45 -14.99 -1.08
N GLY A 149 -6.17 -14.77 -2.18
CA GLY A 149 -7.40 -13.98 -2.22
C GLY A 149 -8.67 -14.81 -1.99
N ASP A 150 -8.51 -16.06 -1.57
CA ASP A 150 -9.63 -16.97 -1.33
C ASP A 150 -10.27 -16.74 0.05
N GLY A 151 -11.51 -17.13 0.17
CA GLY A 151 -12.25 -17.05 1.42
C GLY A 151 -13.18 -15.84 1.54
N ILE A 152 -13.78 -15.72 2.70
CA ILE A 152 -14.78 -14.71 3.03
C ILE A 152 -14.33 -14.00 4.30
N CYS A 153 -14.28 -12.67 4.26
CA CYS A 153 -14.01 -11.86 5.41
C CYS A 153 -15.27 -11.69 6.25
N THR A 154 -15.29 -12.26 7.44
CA THR A 154 -16.40 -12.16 8.38
C THR A 154 -16.12 -11.22 9.55
N GLU A 155 -14.90 -10.70 9.60
CA GLU A 155 -14.37 -9.86 10.67
C GLU A 155 -14.93 -8.44 10.64
N PHE A 156 -15.36 -7.98 9.45
CA PHE A 156 -15.86 -6.64 9.23
C PHE A 156 -17.31 -6.64 8.74
N SER A 157 -18.16 -5.90 9.44
CA SER A 157 -19.60 -5.89 9.19
C SER A 157 -20.02 -5.25 7.85
N ASP A 158 -19.13 -4.45 7.26
CA ASP A 158 -19.35 -3.71 6.01
C ASP A 158 -18.62 -4.31 4.80
N VAL A 159 -18.07 -5.52 4.93
CA VAL A 159 -17.48 -6.29 3.83
C VAL A 159 -18.40 -7.46 3.46
N PRO A 160 -19.29 -7.32 2.45
CA PRO A 160 -20.18 -8.39 2.03
C PRO A 160 -19.39 -9.62 1.51
N ASN A 161 -20.00 -10.79 1.66
CA ASN A 161 -19.40 -12.05 1.21
C ASN A 161 -19.11 -12.10 -0.29
N ASP A 162 -19.88 -11.36 -1.08
CA ASP A 162 -19.76 -11.24 -2.54
C ASP A 162 -18.97 -9.99 -2.97
N TYR A 163 -18.39 -9.25 -2.02
CA TYR A 163 -17.53 -8.13 -2.34
C TYR A 163 -16.23 -8.63 -3.01
N TYR A 164 -15.83 -7.99 -4.10
CA TYR A 164 -14.70 -8.45 -4.93
C TYR A 164 -13.37 -8.58 -4.16
N ALA A 165 -13.19 -7.81 -3.09
CA ALA A 165 -11.97 -7.80 -2.30
C ALA A 165 -12.07 -8.60 -0.99
N THR A 166 -13.19 -9.32 -0.73
CA THR A 166 -13.44 -9.98 0.56
C THR A 166 -12.31 -10.95 0.95
N GLY A 167 -11.88 -11.83 0.05
CA GLY A 167 -10.81 -12.79 0.32
C GLY A 167 -9.45 -12.11 0.52
N TYR A 168 -9.16 -11.05 -0.24
CA TYR A 168 -7.92 -10.28 -0.09
C TYR A 168 -7.85 -9.52 1.24
N ILE A 169 -8.96 -8.90 1.66
CA ILE A 169 -9.05 -8.24 2.97
C ILE A 169 -8.85 -9.26 4.09
N LYS A 170 -9.49 -10.44 3.97
CA LYS A 170 -9.33 -11.53 4.93
C LYS A 170 -7.87 -11.96 5.06
N SER A 171 -7.20 -12.26 3.95
CA SER A 171 -5.81 -12.71 3.97
C SER A 171 -4.90 -11.69 4.66
N LEU A 172 -5.06 -10.40 4.35
CA LEU A 172 -4.26 -9.34 4.97
C LEU A 172 -4.59 -9.16 6.45
N TYR A 173 -5.84 -9.36 6.84
CA TYR A 173 -6.25 -9.32 8.25
C TYR A 173 -5.65 -10.49 9.03
N ASP A 174 -5.72 -11.72 8.50
CA ASP A 174 -5.16 -12.92 9.13
C ASP A 174 -3.64 -12.79 9.34
N GLU A 175 -2.96 -12.10 8.43
CA GLU A 175 -1.51 -11.80 8.51
C GLU A 175 -1.19 -10.54 9.34
N ASN A 176 -2.20 -9.89 9.94
CA ASN A 176 -2.06 -8.66 10.72
C ASN A 176 -1.44 -7.47 9.93
N ILE A 177 -1.64 -7.44 8.61
CA ILE A 177 -1.18 -6.34 7.73
C ILE A 177 -2.18 -5.20 7.72
N VAL A 178 -3.48 -5.52 7.80
CA VAL A 178 -4.55 -4.54 7.89
C VAL A 178 -5.40 -4.78 9.14
N SER A 179 -6.02 -3.71 9.63
CA SER A 179 -7.03 -3.76 10.68
C SER A 179 -8.27 -2.97 10.27
N GLY A 180 -9.38 -3.22 10.95
CA GLY A 180 -10.59 -2.41 10.83
C GLY A 180 -10.61 -1.26 11.82
N TYR A 181 -11.73 -0.55 11.82
CA TYR A 181 -12.04 0.52 12.74
C TYR A 181 -12.64 -0.04 14.05
N GLU A 182 -12.67 0.78 15.09
CA GLU A 182 -13.22 0.40 16.40
C GLU A 182 -14.72 0.06 16.33
N ASP A 183 -15.42 0.54 15.31
CA ASP A 183 -16.85 0.26 15.06
C ASP A 183 -17.09 -1.11 14.39
N GLY A 184 -16.04 -1.90 14.16
CA GLY A 184 -16.12 -3.21 13.52
C GLY A 184 -16.26 -3.16 12.00
N THR A 185 -15.95 -2.02 11.37
CA THR A 185 -15.96 -1.85 9.91
C THR A 185 -14.55 -1.85 9.33
N PHE A 186 -14.43 -2.12 8.03
CA PHE A 186 -13.20 -1.95 7.24
C PHE A 186 -13.21 -0.69 6.39
N LYS A 187 -14.40 -0.22 6.00
CA LYS A 187 -14.66 0.89 5.08
C LYS A 187 -13.96 0.70 3.74
N PRO A 188 -14.28 -0.38 3.00
CA PRO A 188 -13.54 -0.76 1.79
C PRO A 188 -13.61 0.27 0.67
N ASP A 189 -14.67 1.08 0.61
CA ASP A 189 -14.90 2.08 -0.42
C ASP A 189 -14.33 3.47 -0.06
N ASN A 190 -13.79 3.64 1.15
CA ASN A 190 -13.12 4.89 1.53
C ASN A 190 -11.77 5.02 0.84
N SER A 191 -11.43 6.25 0.44
CA SER A 191 -10.10 6.59 -0.08
C SER A 191 -9.02 6.41 1.00
N VAL A 192 -7.80 6.12 0.56
CA VAL A 192 -6.61 5.97 1.41
C VAL A 192 -5.85 7.30 1.45
N THR A 193 -5.39 7.68 2.65
CA THR A 193 -4.54 8.86 2.88
C THR A 193 -3.13 8.46 3.28
#